data_ba7615ed1cbf3bbabc9fee1e614b55cf
#
_entry.id   ba7615ed1cbf3bbabc9fee1e614b55cf
#
_cell.length_a   1.000
_cell.length_b   1.000
_cell.length_c   1.000
_cell.angle_alpha   90.00
_cell.angle_beta   90.00
_cell.angle_gamma   90.00
#
_symmetry.space_group_name_H-M   'P 1'
#
loop_
_entity.id
_entity.type
_entity.pdbx_description
1 polymer ?
#
loop_
_entity_poly.entity_id
_entity_poly.type
_entity_poly.pdbx_seq_one_letter_code
_entity_poly.pdbx_strand_id
1 'polypeptide(L)'
;SCFFEEGAFDDDGHLLQDKAVSINKIGHAMHDLDPVFDSFSRQSPIAEAATSIGMVDPKLLQSMYIFKSPFIGGEVSCHQDSAFLFTDPMTVVGFWVALQDATLENGCLWAQPGGHRTPLRKRFVRNPAGGTAFEELDTTPWPEPGGPELVPIEAKAGTLVLLHGLLPHWSDVNRSSRSRHAYTVHVIDGAAMYPDENWLQRSPSLPLRGFDAA
;
A
#
# COMPACT_ATOMS: atom_id res chain seq x y z
N SER A 1 -9.38 -8.92 5.47
CA SER A 1 -8.32 -9.93 5.65
C SER A 1 -7.29 -9.43 6.66
N CYS A 2 -6.72 -10.35 7.45
CA CYS A 2 -5.64 -10.10 8.39
C CYS A 2 -4.45 -10.96 7.94
N PHE A 3 -3.26 -10.36 7.89
CA PHE A 3 -2.03 -11.02 7.47
C PHE A 3 -1.03 -10.99 8.63
N PHE A 4 -0.34 -12.08 8.83
CA PHE A 4 0.69 -12.20 9.86
C PHE A 4 2.08 -11.97 9.27
N GLU A 5 3.04 -11.62 10.12
CA GLU A 5 4.44 -11.58 9.75
C GLU A 5 4.93 -12.98 9.32
N GLU A 6 5.87 -13.03 8.38
CA GLU A 6 6.35 -14.29 7.80
C GLU A 6 6.92 -15.23 8.86
N GLY A 7 7.63 -14.71 9.85
CA GLY A 7 8.19 -15.48 10.97
C GLY A 7 7.27 -15.57 12.21
N ALA A 8 5.95 -15.36 12.07
CA ALA A 8 5.05 -15.34 13.23
C ALA A 8 4.70 -16.72 13.79
N PHE A 9 4.89 -17.78 13.00
CA PHE A 9 4.51 -19.14 13.37
C PHE A 9 5.73 -20.08 13.39
N ASP A 10 5.67 -21.08 14.28
CA ASP A 10 6.59 -22.20 14.25
C ASP A 10 6.19 -23.23 13.18
N ASP A 11 6.99 -24.30 13.04
CA ASP A 11 6.75 -25.37 12.04
C ASP A 11 5.44 -26.14 12.31
N ASP A 12 4.91 -26.10 13.52
CA ASP A 12 3.65 -26.73 13.93
C ASP A 12 2.44 -25.78 13.78
N GLY A 13 2.66 -24.54 13.36
CA GLY A 13 1.61 -23.52 13.13
C GLY A 13 1.17 -22.78 14.39
N HIS A 14 1.93 -22.84 15.47
CA HIS A 14 1.67 -22.04 16.67
C HIS A 14 2.34 -20.67 16.59
N LEU A 15 1.67 -19.63 17.12
CA LEU A 15 2.27 -18.32 17.21
C LEU A 15 3.48 -18.33 18.17
N LEU A 16 4.59 -17.81 17.69
CA LEU A 16 5.84 -17.67 18.46
C LEU A 16 5.78 -16.55 19.50
N GLN A 17 4.80 -15.65 19.37
CA GLN A 17 4.60 -14.51 20.27
C GLN A 17 3.14 -14.08 20.30
N ASP A 18 2.81 -13.05 21.08
CA ASP A 18 1.45 -12.52 21.16
C ASP A 18 0.90 -12.16 19.78
N LYS A 19 -0.36 -12.53 19.54
CA LYS A 19 -1.06 -12.28 18.28
C LYS A 19 -1.03 -10.79 17.89
N ALA A 20 -1.16 -9.90 18.84
CA ALA A 20 -1.22 -8.45 18.59
C ALA A 20 0.06 -7.91 17.95
N VAL A 21 1.22 -8.50 18.27
CA VAL A 21 2.52 -8.11 17.71
C VAL A 21 2.97 -8.99 16.54
N SER A 22 2.18 -10.00 16.20
CA SER A 22 2.44 -10.92 15.08
C SER A 22 1.76 -10.50 13.77
N ILE A 23 0.86 -9.51 13.82
CA ILE A 23 0.12 -9.03 12.65
C ILE A 23 1.01 -8.11 11.82
N ASN A 24 1.12 -8.41 10.53
CA ASN A 24 1.79 -7.58 9.54
C ASN A 24 0.87 -6.46 9.06
N LYS A 25 -0.32 -6.80 8.57
CA LYS A 25 -1.29 -5.83 8.05
C LYS A 25 -2.72 -6.34 8.09
N ILE A 26 -3.66 -5.40 8.08
CA ILE A 26 -5.08 -5.64 7.86
C ILE A 26 -5.50 -4.90 6.58
N GLY A 27 -6.24 -5.53 5.69
CA GLY A 27 -6.75 -4.98 4.43
C GLY A 27 -8.03 -5.71 3.99
N HIS A 28 -8.78 -5.24 3.02
CA HIS A 28 -8.40 -4.22 2.02
C HIS A 28 -9.49 -3.13 1.86
N ALA A 29 -10.52 -3.13 2.69
CA ALA A 29 -11.67 -2.24 2.56
C ALA A 29 -12.08 -1.59 3.89
N MET A 30 -11.15 -1.31 4.78
CA MET A 30 -11.47 -0.66 6.07
C MET A 30 -12.12 0.71 5.88
N HIS A 31 -11.68 1.47 4.86
CA HIS A 31 -12.27 2.75 4.47
C HIS A 31 -13.75 2.71 4.09
N ASP A 32 -14.33 1.51 3.95
CA ASP A 32 -15.77 1.31 3.66
C ASP A 32 -16.49 0.49 4.73
N LEU A 33 -15.78 -0.34 5.49
CA LEU A 33 -16.35 -1.33 6.40
C LEU A 33 -16.25 -0.93 7.88
N ASP A 34 -15.39 0.02 8.22
CA ASP A 34 -15.20 0.49 9.58
C ASP A 34 -15.43 1.99 9.68
N PRO A 35 -16.33 2.47 10.56
CA PRO A 35 -16.73 3.88 10.60
C PRO A 35 -15.59 4.85 10.96
N VAL A 36 -14.58 4.39 11.72
CA VAL A 36 -13.42 5.23 12.07
C VAL A 36 -12.55 5.43 10.84
N PHE A 37 -12.24 4.35 10.11
CA PHE A 37 -11.44 4.42 8.89
C PHE A 37 -12.21 5.06 7.73
N ASP A 38 -13.53 4.89 7.65
CA ASP A 38 -14.36 5.60 6.68
C ASP A 38 -14.27 7.12 6.88
N SER A 39 -14.54 7.58 8.09
CA SER A 39 -14.42 9.00 8.46
C SER A 39 -13.02 9.55 8.24
N PHE A 40 -11.99 8.81 8.67
CA PHE A 40 -10.59 9.23 8.51
C PHE A 40 -10.19 9.36 7.03
N SER A 41 -10.52 8.36 6.20
CA SER A 41 -10.11 8.31 4.80
C SER A 41 -10.74 9.39 3.93
N ARG A 42 -11.87 9.96 4.36
CA ARG A 42 -12.64 10.96 3.62
C ARG A 42 -12.55 12.38 4.22
N GLN A 43 -11.58 12.61 5.10
CA GLN A 43 -11.33 13.96 5.63
C GLN A 43 -10.92 14.93 4.51
N SER A 44 -11.33 16.19 4.66
CA SER A 44 -11.03 17.26 3.68
C SER A 44 -9.55 17.34 3.26
N PRO A 45 -8.56 17.25 4.16
CA PRO A 45 -7.16 17.32 3.73
C PRO A 45 -6.75 16.20 2.77
N ILE A 46 -7.32 14.98 2.91
CA ILE A 46 -7.04 13.85 2.02
C ILE A 46 -7.74 14.06 0.66
N ALA A 47 -8.99 14.51 0.68
CA ALA A 47 -9.75 14.85 -0.52
C ALA A 47 -9.08 15.99 -1.32
N GLU A 48 -8.66 17.06 -0.62
CA GLU A 48 -7.93 18.18 -1.21
C GLU A 48 -6.60 17.77 -1.83
N ALA A 49 -5.86 16.84 -1.19
CA ALA A 49 -4.65 16.28 -1.75
C ALA A 49 -4.93 15.54 -3.08
N ALA A 50 -5.99 14.73 -3.16
CA ALA A 50 -6.38 14.05 -4.39
C ALA A 50 -6.72 15.03 -5.52
N THR A 51 -7.48 16.07 -5.21
CA THR A 51 -7.82 17.13 -6.18
C THR A 51 -6.59 17.92 -6.63
N SER A 52 -5.68 18.24 -5.70
CA SER A 52 -4.48 19.05 -5.98
C SER A 52 -3.48 18.36 -6.92
N ILE A 53 -3.48 17.02 -6.97
CA ILE A 53 -2.66 16.24 -7.93
C ILE A 53 -3.39 15.98 -9.25
N GLY A 54 -4.57 16.55 -9.45
CA GLY A 54 -5.31 16.54 -10.72
C GLY A 54 -6.27 15.38 -10.91
N MET A 55 -6.63 14.62 -9.88
CA MET A 55 -7.68 13.61 -9.99
C MET A 55 -9.04 14.27 -10.20
N VAL A 56 -9.78 13.81 -11.20
CA VAL A 56 -11.09 14.37 -11.58
C VAL A 56 -12.23 13.70 -10.82
N ASP A 57 -12.19 12.37 -10.71
CA ASP A 57 -13.18 11.56 -10.01
C ASP A 57 -12.48 10.56 -9.07
N PRO A 58 -11.84 11.04 -7.97
CA PRO A 58 -11.06 10.19 -7.10
C PRO A 58 -11.93 9.15 -6.38
N LYS A 59 -11.57 7.87 -6.51
CA LYS A 59 -12.24 6.72 -5.87
C LYS A 59 -11.27 5.99 -4.96
N LEU A 60 -11.71 5.69 -3.73
CA LEU A 60 -10.95 4.90 -2.78
C LEU A 60 -11.09 3.41 -3.14
N LEU A 61 -10.00 2.81 -3.59
CA LEU A 61 -10.02 1.44 -4.10
C LEU A 61 -9.67 0.41 -3.02
N GLN A 62 -8.57 0.65 -2.30
CA GLN A 62 -8.02 -0.26 -1.31
C GLN A 62 -7.53 0.52 -0.09
N SER A 63 -7.62 -0.09 1.10
CA SER A 63 -6.93 0.43 2.29
C SER A 63 -6.23 -0.67 3.06
N MET A 64 -5.11 -0.33 3.70
CA MET A 64 -4.36 -1.23 4.57
C MET A 64 -3.88 -0.50 5.82
N TYR A 65 -4.01 -1.16 6.96
CA TYR A 65 -3.31 -0.79 8.19
C TYR A 65 -2.07 -1.68 8.30
N ILE A 66 -0.90 -1.09 8.37
CA ILE A 66 0.40 -1.78 8.38
C ILE A 66 1.01 -1.59 9.77
N PHE A 67 1.30 -2.70 10.45
CA PHE A 67 1.75 -2.68 11.85
C PHE A 67 3.25 -2.50 12.01
N LYS A 68 4.05 -3.17 11.23
CA LYS A 68 5.52 -3.19 11.34
C LYS A 68 5.99 -3.20 12.80
N SER A 69 5.68 -4.30 13.46
CA SER A 69 5.90 -4.52 14.91
C SER A 69 7.39 -4.48 15.29
N PRO A 70 7.74 -4.13 16.55
CA PRO A 70 9.13 -4.10 17.01
C PRO A 70 9.84 -5.43 16.74
N PHE A 71 11.07 -5.36 16.20
CA PHE A 71 12.00 -6.45 15.92
C PHE A 71 11.55 -7.51 14.90
N ILE A 72 10.25 -7.63 14.62
CA ILE A 72 9.72 -8.65 13.68
C ILE A 72 9.02 -8.05 12.46
N GLY A 73 8.74 -6.74 12.47
CA GLY A 73 8.12 -6.09 11.34
C GLY A 73 8.93 -6.32 10.06
N GLY A 74 8.38 -7.15 9.17
CA GLY A 74 9.08 -7.67 7.99
C GLY A 74 9.37 -6.59 6.95
N GLU A 75 10.25 -6.92 6.02
CA GLU A 75 10.51 -6.13 4.83
C GLU A 75 9.25 -6.03 3.95
N VAL A 76 9.06 -4.90 3.31
CA VAL A 76 8.18 -4.77 2.15
C VAL A 76 9.06 -4.63 0.93
N SER A 77 9.17 -5.67 0.13
CA SER A 77 10.02 -5.73 -1.06
C SER A 77 9.72 -4.61 -2.05
N CYS A 78 10.72 -4.20 -2.82
CA CYS A 78 10.58 -3.12 -3.79
C CYS A 78 9.49 -3.45 -4.82
N HIS A 79 8.55 -2.52 -4.99
CA HIS A 79 7.41 -2.69 -5.87
C HIS A 79 6.88 -1.36 -6.41
N GLN A 80 5.95 -1.47 -7.33
CA GLN A 80 5.11 -0.39 -7.84
C GLN A 80 3.66 -0.72 -7.47
N ASP A 81 2.90 0.22 -6.90
CA ASP A 81 1.50 -0.02 -6.50
C ASP A 81 0.61 -0.39 -7.70
N SER A 82 0.89 0.22 -8.87
CA SER A 82 0.19 -0.13 -10.12
C SER A 82 0.37 -1.58 -10.55
N ALA A 83 1.37 -2.30 -10.01
CA ALA A 83 1.50 -3.73 -10.25
C ALA A 83 0.32 -4.53 -9.66
N PHE A 84 -0.25 -4.03 -8.58
CA PHE A 84 -1.38 -4.68 -7.89
C PHE A 84 -2.73 -4.05 -8.24
N LEU A 85 -2.74 -2.77 -8.59
CA LEU A 85 -3.96 -1.97 -8.73
C LEU A 85 -3.95 -1.21 -10.08
N PHE A 86 -3.72 -1.94 -11.16
CA PHE A 86 -3.57 -1.38 -12.49
C PHE A 86 -4.85 -0.66 -12.96
N THR A 87 -4.68 0.51 -13.58
CA THR A 87 -5.74 1.24 -14.30
C THR A 87 -5.22 1.65 -15.68
N ASP A 88 -6.12 1.85 -16.64
CA ASP A 88 -5.78 2.40 -17.96
C ASP A 88 -6.64 3.67 -18.24
N PRO A 89 -6.01 4.86 -18.34
CA PRO A 89 -4.61 5.16 -18.03
C PRO A 89 -4.24 4.90 -16.56
N MET A 90 -2.93 4.77 -16.26
CA MET A 90 -2.44 4.54 -14.90
C MET A 90 -2.66 5.77 -14.01
N THR A 91 -3.58 5.66 -13.05
CA THR A 91 -4.00 6.76 -12.17
C THR A 91 -3.82 6.47 -10.67
N VAL A 92 -3.33 5.28 -10.33
CA VAL A 92 -3.15 4.88 -8.93
C VAL A 92 -2.18 5.80 -8.20
N VAL A 93 -2.60 6.28 -7.03
CA VAL A 93 -1.74 6.97 -6.06
C VAL A 93 -1.98 6.37 -4.68
N GLY A 94 -0.90 5.97 -4.02
CA GLY A 94 -0.90 5.56 -2.63
C GLY A 94 -0.89 6.79 -1.71
N PHE A 95 -1.89 6.89 -0.85
CA PHE A 95 -1.99 7.89 0.22
C PHE A 95 -1.54 7.22 1.52
N TRP A 96 -0.26 7.32 1.81
CA TRP A 96 0.34 6.69 2.97
C TRP A 96 0.45 7.67 4.14
N VAL A 97 -0.21 7.36 5.24
CA VAL A 97 -0.24 8.19 6.46
C VAL A 97 0.59 7.53 7.55
N ALA A 98 1.60 8.23 8.03
CA ALA A 98 2.36 7.82 9.21
C ALA A 98 1.47 7.96 10.46
N LEU A 99 1.07 6.86 11.08
CA LEU A 99 0.34 6.88 12.35
C LEU A 99 1.29 6.99 13.54
N GLN A 100 2.55 6.65 13.33
CA GLN A 100 3.68 6.80 14.25
C GLN A 100 4.89 7.33 13.47
N ASP A 101 5.87 7.88 14.17
CA ASP A 101 7.12 8.30 13.57
C ASP A 101 7.76 7.15 12.79
N ALA A 102 8.05 7.38 11.52
CA ALA A 102 8.77 6.45 10.66
C ALA A 102 10.22 6.94 10.51
N THR A 103 11.17 6.10 10.89
CA THR A 103 12.59 6.38 10.88
C THR A 103 13.36 5.27 10.18
N LEU A 104 14.62 5.48 9.90
CA LEU A 104 15.52 4.46 9.36
C LEU A 104 15.53 3.18 10.22
N GLU A 105 15.49 3.35 11.56
CA GLU A 105 15.59 2.22 12.49
C GLU A 105 14.34 1.36 12.55
N ASN A 106 13.14 1.95 12.38
CA ASN A 106 11.86 1.24 12.47
C ASN A 106 11.21 0.95 11.11
N GLY A 107 11.97 1.09 10.02
CA GLY A 107 11.54 0.72 8.67
C GLY A 107 10.67 1.78 8.00
N CYS A 108 11.17 3.02 7.86
CA CYS A 108 10.54 4.03 7.02
C CYS A 108 10.46 3.57 5.56
N LEU A 109 9.68 4.29 4.77
CA LEU A 109 9.67 4.11 3.32
C LEU A 109 10.98 4.55 2.69
N TRP A 110 11.31 3.91 1.57
CA TRP A 110 12.36 4.33 0.64
C TRP A 110 11.76 4.39 -0.76
N ALA A 111 12.15 5.36 -1.55
CA ALA A 111 11.66 5.49 -2.91
C ALA A 111 12.76 5.88 -3.89
N GLN A 112 12.60 5.53 -5.16
CA GLN A 112 13.49 5.91 -6.24
C GLN A 112 13.08 7.27 -6.80
N PRO A 113 13.83 8.35 -6.58
CA PRO A 113 13.52 9.67 -7.15
C PRO A 113 13.39 9.60 -8.67
N GLY A 114 12.28 10.09 -9.21
CA GLY A 114 11.98 10.03 -10.65
C GLY A 114 11.55 8.66 -11.16
N GLY A 115 11.54 7.61 -10.33
CA GLY A 115 11.22 6.24 -10.72
C GLY A 115 9.78 6.03 -11.24
N HIS A 116 8.88 6.97 -10.97
CA HIS A 116 7.53 6.97 -11.55
C HIS A 116 7.51 7.13 -13.08
N ARG A 117 8.65 7.47 -13.69
CA ARG A 117 8.82 7.57 -15.15
C ARG A 117 9.32 6.26 -15.77
N THR A 118 9.63 5.24 -14.96
CA THR A 118 10.00 3.92 -15.46
C THR A 118 8.75 3.12 -15.83
N PRO A 119 8.86 2.13 -16.74
CA PRO A 119 7.74 1.27 -17.10
C PRO A 119 7.17 0.53 -15.88
N LEU A 120 5.90 0.10 -15.99
CA LEU A 120 5.33 -0.89 -15.09
C LEU A 120 6.03 -2.23 -15.36
N ARG A 121 6.64 -2.82 -14.32
CA ARG A 121 7.44 -4.04 -14.46
C ARG A 121 6.63 -5.30 -14.51
N LYS A 122 5.52 -5.36 -13.75
CA LYS A 122 4.65 -6.54 -13.69
C LYS A 122 3.24 -6.17 -13.24
N ARG A 123 2.29 -7.09 -13.46
CA ARG A 123 0.92 -7.00 -12.96
C ARG A 123 0.58 -8.22 -12.13
N PHE A 124 -0.14 -8.04 -11.04
CA PHE A 124 -0.70 -9.12 -10.24
C PHE A 124 -2.15 -9.33 -10.64
N VAL A 125 -2.39 -10.40 -11.38
CA VAL A 125 -3.66 -10.66 -12.05
C VAL A 125 -4.32 -11.94 -11.56
N ARG A 126 -5.63 -12.04 -11.76
CA ARG A 126 -6.40 -13.26 -11.57
C ARG A 126 -6.08 -14.24 -12.68
N ASN A 127 -5.83 -15.49 -12.30
CA ASN A 127 -5.67 -16.56 -13.29
C ASN A 127 -7.07 -17.11 -13.63
N PRO A 128 -7.46 -17.23 -14.91
CA PRO A 128 -8.73 -17.84 -15.31
C PRO A 128 -8.92 -19.28 -14.79
N ALA A 129 -7.83 -20.00 -14.56
CA ALA A 129 -7.85 -21.35 -13.98
C ALA A 129 -7.99 -21.35 -12.43
N GLY A 130 -8.06 -20.19 -11.79
CA GLY A 130 -8.13 -19.97 -10.35
C GLY A 130 -6.82 -19.47 -9.75
N GLY A 131 -6.93 -18.72 -8.66
CA GLY A 131 -5.78 -18.09 -8.00
C GLY A 131 -5.32 -16.81 -8.68
N THR A 132 -4.09 -16.39 -8.34
CA THR A 132 -3.46 -15.17 -8.84
C THR A 132 -2.03 -15.47 -9.29
N ALA A 133 -1.49 -14.67 -10.21
CA ALA A 133 -0.12 -14.76 -10.68
C ALA A 133 0.44 -13.39 -11.04
N PHE A 134 1.77 -13.27 -11.07
CA PHE A 134 2.42 -12.13 -11.71
C PHE A 134 2.59 -12.35 -13.21
N GLU A 135 2.24 -11.35 -13.96
CA GLU A 135 2.52 -11.20 -15.39
C GLU A 135 3.67 -10.20 -15.53
N GLU A 136 4.81 -10.65 -16.01
CA GLU A 136 5.98 -9.79 -16.23
C GLU A 136 5.78 -8.98 -17.52
N LEU A 137 5.96 -7.65 -17.42
CA LEU A 137 5.76 -6.71 -18.52
C LEU A 137 7.06 -6.06 -18.96
N ASP A 138 8.00 -5.84 -18.04
CA ASP A 138 9.26 -5.15 -18.31
C ASP A 138 10.38 -5.73 -17.45
N THR A 139 11.57 -5.85 -18.04
CA THR A 139 12.75 -6.46 -17.41
C THR A 139 13.69 -5.44 -16.74
N THR A 140 13.30 -4.18 -16.65
CA THR A 140 14.08 -3.15 -15.95
C THR A 140 14.35 -3.61 -14.52
N PRO A 141 15.61 -3.68 -14.08
CA PRO A 141 15.94 -4.11 -12.72
C PRO A 141 15.27 -3.26 -11.65
N TRP A 142 14.94 -3.88 -10.53
CA TRP A 142 14.54 -3.16 -9.34
C TRP A 142 15.76 -2.48 -8.72
N PRO A 143 15.58 -1.28 -8.12
CA PRO A 143 16.65 -0.69 -7.30
C PRO A 143 17.04 -1.64 -6.17
N GLU A 144 18.33 -1.71 -5.88
CA GLU A 144 18.82 -2.50 -4.75
C GLU A 144 18.32 -1.90 -3.42
N PRO A 145 17.75 -2.71 -2.49
CA PRO A 145 17.32 -2.25 -1.18
C PRO A 145 18.44 -1.50 -0.44
N GLY A 146 18.17 -0.26 0.00
CA GLY A 146 19.17 0.60 0.62
C GLY A 146 20.28 1.09 -0.31
N GLY A 147 20.19 0.81 -1.61
CA GLY A 147 21.16 1.23 -2.62
C GLY A 147 21.09 2.73 -2.93
N PRO A 148 22.07 3.25 -3.69
CA PRO A 148 22.22 4.69 -3.95
C PRO A 148 21.10 5.30 -4.80
N GLU A 149 20.29 4.48 -5.45
CA GLU A 149 19.14 4.90 -6.24
C GLU A 149 17.89 5.18 -5.40
N LEU A 150 17.88 4.74 -4.13
CA LEU A 150 16.81 4.92 -3.20
C LEU A 150 17.12 5.99 -2.17
N VAL A 151 16.13 6.79 -1.82
CA VAL A 151 16.22 7.76 -0.73
C VAL A 151 15.23 7.40 0.38
N PRO A 152 15.63 7.54 1.66
CA PRO A 152 14.72 7.30 2.77
C PRO A 152 13.67 8.41 2.87
N ILE A 153 12.45 8.04 3.22
CA ILE A 153 11.35 8.95 3.50
C ILE A 153 11.02 8.79 4.99
N GLU A 154 11.79 9.46 5.83
CA GLU A 154 11.45 9.57 7.25
C GLU A 154 10.26 10.51 7.42
N ALA A 155 9.32 10.16 8.27
CA ALA A 155 8.06 10.89 8.43
C ALA A 155 7.65 10.93 9.89
N LYS A 156 7.19 12.10 10.36
CA LYS A 156 6.56 12.23 11.66
C LYS A 156 5.13 11.71 11.63
N ALA A 157 4.63 11.26 12.77
CA ALA A 157 3.22 10.91 12.93
C ALA A 157 2.31 12.05 12.42
N GLY A 158 1.30 11.70 11.64
CA GLY A 158 0.39 12.64 10.98
C GLY A 158 0.84 13.10 9.60
N THR A 159 2.04 12.74 9.13
CA THR A 159 2.50 13.05 7.78
C THR A 159 1.77 12.19 6.75
N LEU A 160 1.23 12.83 5.71
CA LEU A 160 0.74 12.18 4.49
C LEU A 160 1.84 12.17 3.42
N VAL A 161 2.18 11.00 2.93
CA VAL A 161 3.08 10.78 1.78
C VAL A 161 2.27 10.31 0.59
N LEU A 162 2.41 10.97 -0.55
CA LEU A 162 1.77 10.55 -1.80
C LEU A 162 2.77 9.76 -2.64
N LEU A 163 2.40 8.53 -2.99
CA LEU A 163 3.20 7.61 -3.78
C LEU A 163 2.53 7.40 -5.14
N HIS A 164 3.15 7.88 -6.21
CA HIS A 164 2.67 7.59 -7.56
C HIS A 164 2.70 6.08 -7.82
N GLY A 165 1.65 5.51 -8.44
CA GLY A 165 1.52 4.06 -8.61
C GLY A 165 2.69 3.38 -9.35
N LEU A 166 3.41 4.10 -10.21
CA LEU A 166 4.62 3.61 -10.88
C LEU A 166 5.92 3.83 -10.09
N LEU A 167 5.88 4.52 -8.94
CA LEU A 167 7.08 4.82 -8.17
C LEU A 167 7.60 3.55 -7.49
N PRO A 168 8.82 3.05 -7.84
CA PRO A 168 9.44 1.99 -7.07
C PRO A 168 9.70 2.45 -5.64
N HIS A 169 9.15 1.72 -4.69
CA HIS A 169 9.35 1.99 -3.27
C HIS A 169 9.46 0.70 -2.46
N TRP A 170 10.07 0.83 -1.30
CA TRP A 170 10.47 -0.28 -0.44
C TRP A 170 10.43 0.15 1.03
N SER A 171 10.40 -0.78 1.97
CA SER A 171 10.67 -0.48 3.37
C SER A 171 11.38 -1.63 4.05
N ASP A 172 12.45 -1.30 4.79
CA ASP A 172 13.27 -2.28 5.51
C ASP A 172 12.52 -2.89 6.70
N VAL A 173 13.08 -3.94 7.26
CA VAL A 173 12.60 -4.55 8.50
C VAL A 173 12.67 -3.55 9.65
N ASN A 174 11.82 -3.73 10.65
CA ASN A 174 11.91 -2.96 11.88
C ASN A 174 12.89 -3.63 12.86
N ARG A 175 14.05 -3.01 13.06
CA ARG A 175 15.08 -3.49 14.00
C ARG A 175 15.02 -2.80 15.36
N SER A 176 14.08 -1.88 15.54
CA SER A 176 13.96 -1.07 16.75
C SER A 176 12.96 -1.65 17.75
N SER A 177 12.98 -1.12 18.96
CA SER A 177 12.00 -1.43 20.02
C SER A 177 10.68 -0.66 19.87
N ARG A 178 10.51 0.13 18.80
CA ARG A 178 9.31 0.93 18.52
C ARG A 178 8.62 0.41 17.28
N SER A 179 7.30 0.25 17.31
CA SER A 179 6.49 -0.04 16.13
C SER A 179 6.49 1.13 15.13
N ARG A 180 6.14 0.83 13.89
CA ARG A 180 5.91 1.83 12.86
C ARG A 180 4.55 1.56 12.19
N HIS A 181 3.50 2.04 12.83
CA HIS A 181 2.16 1.93 12.28
C HIS A 181 1.94 2.94 11.15
N ALA A 182 1.32 2.49 10.09
CA ALA A 182 0.88 3.33 8.98
C ALA A 182 -0.48 2.89 8.49
N TYR A 183 -1.22 3.85 7.95
CA TYR A 183 -2.43 3.59 7.21
C TYR A 183 -2.26 4.04 5.77
N THR A 184 -2.60 3.20 4.81
CA THR A 184 -2.54 3.56 3.40
C THR A 184 -3.90 3.39 2.73
N VAL A 185 -4.24 4.34 1.87
CA VAL A 185 -5.39 4.26 0.97
C VAL A 185 -4.88 4.42 -0.45
N HIS A 186 -5.19 3.47 -1.31
CA HIS A 186 -4.93 3.61 -2.75
C HIS A 186 -6.15 4.23 -3.41
N VAL A 187 -5.91 5.35 -4.07
CA VAL A 187 -6.92 6.13 -4.78
C VAL A 187 -6.66 6.01 -6.27
N ILE A 188 -7.72 5.85 -7.04
CA ILE A 188 -7.71 5.84 -8.51
C ILE A 188 -8.63 6.93 -9.03
N ASP A 189 -8.46 7.35 -10.28
CA ASP A 189 -9.46 8.17 -10.96
C ASP A 189 -10.56 7.27 -11.53
N GLY A 190 -11.81 7.53 -11.17
CA GLY A 190 -12.98 6.76 -11.62
C GLY A 190 -13.26 6.87 -13.12
N ALA A 191 -12.63 7.83 -13.82
CA ALA A 191 -12.68 7.91 -15.28
C ALA A 191 -11.76 6.91 -15.99
N ALA A 192 -10.78 6.32 -15.26
CA ALA A 192 -9.89 5.29 -15.78
C ALA A 192 -10.57 3.92 -15.74
N MET A 193 -10.26 3.08 -16.74
CA MET A 193 -10.69 1.68 -16.75
C MET A 193 -9.95 0.90 -15.64
N TYR A 194 -10.71 0.15 -14.84
CA TYR A 194 -10.17 -0.80 -13.87
C TYR A 194 -10.45 -2.22 -14.38
N PRO A 195 -9.42 -2.94 -14.91
CA PRO A 195 -9.64 -4.23 -15.56
C PRO A 195 -10.15 -5.33 -14.64
N ASP A 196 -10.98 -6.23 -15.19
CA ASP A 196 -11.53 -7.38 -14.48
C ASP A 196 -10.47 -8.42 -14.08
N GLU A 197 -9.31 -8.42 -14.78
CA GLU A 197 -8.17 -9.28 -14.47
C GLU A 197 -7.41 -8.87 -13.21
N ASN A 198 -7.59 -7.65 -12.73
CA ASN A 198 -6.95 -7.23 -11.49
C ASN A 198 -7.34 -8.17 -10.34
N TRP A 199 -6.37 -8.51 -9.50
CA TRP A 199 -6.60 -9.45 -8.40
C TRP A 199 -7.67 -8.96 -7.42
N LEU A 200 -7.68 -7.66 -7.11
CA LEU A 200 -8.65 -7.02 -6.22
C LEU A 200 -9.85 -6.55 -7.03
N GLN A 201 -11.00 -7.13 -6.78
CA GLN A 201 -12.26 -6.70 -7.36
C GLN A 201 -13.23 -6.24 -6.28
N ARG A 202 -14.09 -5.29 -6.61
CA ARG A 202 -15.15 -4.81 -5.74
C ARG A 202 -16.45 -5.54 -6.06
N SER A 203 -17.18 -5.95 -5.02
CA SER A 203 -18.51 -6.54 -5.24
C SER A 203 -19.55 -5.45 -5.53
N PRO A 204 -20.67 -5.79 -6.22
CA PRO A 204 -21.77 -4.85 -6.40
C PRO A 204 -22.37 -4.32 -5.08
N SER A 205 -22.24 -5.09 -3.98
CA SER A 205 -22.70 -4.67 -2.65
C SER A 205 -21.70 -3.77 -1.92
N LEU A 206 -20.50 -3.60 -2.45
CA LEU A 206 -19.44 -2.73 -1.91
C LEU A 206 -18.75 -1.97 -3.06
N PRO A 207 -19.47 -1.10 -3.78
CA PRO A 207 -18.92 -0.37 -4.92
C PRO A 207 -17.84 0.61 -4.49
N LEU A 208 -17.04 1.06 -5.47
CA LEU A 208 -16.09 2.15 -5.23
C LEU A 208 -16.83 3.44 -4.86
N ARG A 209 -16.38 4.09 -3.79
CA ARG A 209 -16.87 5.41 -3.35
C ARG A 209 -15.75 6.44 -3.41
N GLY A 210 -16.11 7.68 -3.67
CA GLY A 210 -15.21 8.83 -3.61
C GLY A 210 -15.08 9.39 -2.18
N PHE A 211 -14.76 10.67 -2.11
CA PHE A 211 -14.61 11.42 -0.86
C PHE A 211 -15.93 12.03 -0.37
N ASP A 212 -16.96 12.09 -1.21
CA ASP A 212 -18.27 12.59 -0.81
C ASP A 212 -18.88 11.67 0.25
N ALA A 213 -19.48 12.26 1.27
CA ALA A 213 -20.28 11.52 2.24
C ALA A 213 -21.45 10.83 1.53
N ALA A 214 -21.73 9.58 1.90
CA ALA A 214 -22.88 8.84 1.40
C ALA A 214 -24.18 9.42 1.93
#